data_30bc7bbe41ee0ac06940678208be1450
#
_entry.id   30bc7bbe41ee0ac06940678208be1450
#
_cell.length_a   1.000
_cell.length_b   1.000
_cell.length_c   1.000
_cell.angle_alpha   90.00
_cell.angle_beta   90.00
_cell.angle_gamma   90.00
#
_symmetry.space_group_name_H-M   'P 1'
#
loop_
_entity.id
_entity.type
_entity.pdbx_description
1 polymer ?
#
loop_
_entity_poly.entity_id
_entity_poly.type
_entity_poly.pdbx_seq_one_letter_code
_entity_poly.pdbx_strand_id
1 'polypeptide(L)'
;MNKFKSVVKKISPFVGKYKWAFLGAILFIISAAVFTAIAPRTEGLIITQLTKDFEGIIRGVSGASVNFNYIFKVLILLFLVYAGGTGSTLIASFLLTNAIQNTMKNIRNEVEKKINRLPIRYFDGNSYGDVLSRITNDVDTISNALQQSFVQVINAFLSVGLALIMMYSINIKLALIATLIIPLSILITKIIVSKSQKLFNSQQKALGNLNGKVQEMYTGFNELKLYGKEDDALNEFVKVNEELRETGFKAQFISGIMSPLISLVTYLGIAVVGVVGSIIAIAGGITVGNLQAFIRYIWQINQPLSQVTQLSSAIQSAVAAANRVFEFLEEKEEVKDPNNAIKIEKPKGDVTFDHVKFGYKEDKPLIKDLSIDVKSGQMVAIVGKTGAGKTTLINLLMRFYDVQGGSIKIDGVDIRDMKREDLRSMFGMVLQDTWLFNGTIYDNIRYGRFDATKEEIIEAAKVANVHHFIKTLPGGYNMLLNEEASNVSQGEKQLLTIARAILKDPAILILDEATSSVDTRLELLLQKAMRNIMKDRTSFVIAHRLSTIRSADLILVMNDGNIIEQGTHEELMKQGGYYESLYNSQFASKEAN
;
A
#
# COMPACT_ATOMS: atom_id res chain seq x y z
N MET A 1 -18.50 9.55 13.38
CA MET A 1 -17.98 10.87 13.73
C MET A 1 -16.65 10.82 14.48
N ASN A 2 -16.45 9.94 15.48
CA ASN A 2 -15.18 9.82 16.23
C ASN A 2 -13.98 9.39 15.37
N LYS A 3 -14.13 8.43 14.43
CA LYS A 3 -13.05 7.97 13.54
C LYS A 3 -12.58 9.08 12.59
N PHE A 4 -13.50 9.86 12.04
CA PHE A 4 -13.15 11.00 11.16
C PHE A 4 -12.33 12.08 11.90
N LYS A 5 -12.76 12.46 13.13
CA LYS A 5 -12.01 13.42 13.94
C LYS A 5 -10.60 12.94 14.28
N SER A 6 -10.44 11.63 14.57
CA SER A 6 -9.14 11.01 14.82
C SER A 6 -8.22 11.12 13.60
N VAL A 7 -8.71 10.78 12.41
CA VAL A 7 -7.94 10.86 11.16
C VAL A 7 -7.53 12.30 10.85
N VAL A 8 -8.44 13.26 10.97
CA VAL A 8 -8.13 14.69 10.77
C VAL A 8 -7.01 15.14 11.72
N LYS A 9 -7.05 14.72 12.99
CA LYS A 9 -5.99 15.04 13.95
C LYS A 9 -4.64 14.42 13.57
N LYS A 10 -4.63 13.20 13.05
CA LYS A 10 -3.39 12.50 12.61
C LYS A 10 -2.80 13.06 11.33
N ILE A 11 -3.63 13.52 10.39
CA ILE A 11 -3.18 14.17 9.14
C ILE A 11 -2.72 15.61 9.37
N SER A 12 -3.30 16.31 10.35
CA SER A 12 -3.07 17.74 10.61
C SER A 12 -1.59 18.16 10.71
N PRO A 13 -0.65 17.39 11.30
CA PRO A 13 0.76 17.76 11.33
C PRO A 13 1.41 17.81 9.93
N PHE A 14 0.97 16.93 9.02
CA PHE A 14 1.48 16.86 7.65
C PHE A 14 0.92 18.01 6.79
N VAL A 15 -0.37 18.31 6.94
CA VAL A 15 -1.06 19.44 6.28
C VAL A 15 -0.57 20.78 6.82
N GLY A 16 -0.26 20.86 8.10
CA GLY A 16 0.15 22.10 8.77
C GLY A 16 1.37 22.79 8.16
N LYS A 17 2.26 22.02 7.53
CA LYS A 17 3.41 22.58 6.78
C LYS A 17 2.98 23.40 5.57
N TYR A 18 1.81 23.12 4.99
CA TYR A 18 1.28 23.76 3.78
C TYR A 18 0.02 24.59 4.05
N LYS A 19 -0.23 24.96 5.31
CA LYS A 19 -1.44 25.67 5.74
C LYS A 19 -1.76 26.94 4.93
N TRP A 20 -0.74 27.68 4.52
CA TRP A 20 -0.93 28.89 3.72
C TRP A 20 -1.40 28.60 2.29
N ALA A 21 -0.94 27.51 1.69
CA ALA A 21 -1.44 27.06 0.39
C ALA A 21 -2.90 26.57 0.48
N PHE A 22 -3.26 25.84 1.54
CA PHE A 22 -4.65 25.44 1.78
C PHE A 22 -5.56 26.67 2.02
N LEU A 23 -5.13 27.63 2.83
CA LEU A 23 -5.88 28.86 3.07
C LEU A 23 -6.04 29.67 1.78
N GLY A 24 -4.97 29.82 1.00
CA GLY A 24 -5.02 30.48 -0.31
C GLY A 24 -5.99 29.79 -1.27
N ALA A 25 -5.94 28.45 -1.33
CA ALA A 25 -6.87 27.67 -2.16
C ALA A 25 -8.33 27.91 -1.74
N ILE A 26 -8.64 27.89 -0.43
CA ILE A 26 -9.98 28.16 0.09
C ILE A 26 -10.45 29.57 -0.29
N LEU A 27 -9.59 30.59 -0.18
CA LEU A 27 -9.93 31.97 -0.58
C LEU A 27 -10.28 32.06 -2.07
N PHE A 28 -9.50 31.40 -2.94
CA PHE A 28 -9.79 31.37 -4.37
C PHE A 28 -11.02 30.51 -4.70
N ILE A 29 -11.34 29.44 -3.95
CA ILE A 29 -12.59 28.68 -4.08
C ILE A 29 -13.79 29.61 -3.73
N ILE A 30 -13.69 30.37 -2.65
CA ILE A 30 -14.73 31.33 -2.26
C ILE A 30 -14.90 32.39 -3.36
N SER A 31 -13.78 32.95 -3.86
CA SER A 31 -13.81 33.91 -4.96
C SER A 31 -14.49 33.36 -6.20
N ALA A 32 -14.14 32.13 -6.62
CA ALA A 32 -14.77 31.46 -7.75
C ALA A 32 -16.29 31.23 -7.54
N ALA A 33 -16.69 30.85 -6.32
CA ALA A 33 -18.11 30.66 -5.98
C ALA A 33 -18.90 32.02 -6.03
N VAL A 34 -18.29 33.12 -5.60
CA VAL A 34 -18.88 34.45 -5.69
C VAL A 34 -19.09 34.86 -7.15
N PHE A 35 -18.08 34.71 -8.00
CA PHE A 35 -18.22 34.98 -9.44
C PHE A 35 -19.33 34.13 -10.07
N THR A 36 -19.36 32.82 -9.74
CA THR A 36 -20.40 31.90 -10.22
C THR A 36 -21.81 32.32 -9.75
N ALA A 37 -21.94 32.84 -8.52
CA ALA A 37 -23.22 33.34 -8.00
C ALA A 37 -23.67 34.65 -8.63
N ILE A 38 -22.76 35.52 -9.07
CA ILE A 38 -23.08 36.79 -9.72
C ILE A 38 -23.47 36.58 -11.20
N ALA A 39 -22.94 35.57 -11.88
CA ALA A 39 -23.13 35.35 -13.31
C ALA A 39 -24.61 35.29 -13.75
N PRO A 40 -25.55 34.55 -13.11
CA PRO A 40 -26.94 34.51 -13.53
C PRO A 40 -27.66 35.86 -13.46
N ARG A 41 -27.32 36.67 -12.47
CA ARG A 41 -27.89 38.03 -12.35
C ARG A 41 -27.38 38.95 -13.44
N THR A 42 -26.11 38.86 -13.82
CA THR A 42 -25.49 39.61 -14.92
C THR A 42 -26.10 39.19 -16.26
N GLU A 43 -26.30 37.89 -16.50
CA GLU A 43 -27.05 37.38 -17.68
C GLU A 43 -28.45 37.97 -17.74
N GLY A 44 -29.15 38.06 -16.60
CA GLY A 44 -30.47 38.61 -16.47
C GLY A 44 -30.58 40.08 -16.87
N LEU A 45 -29.51 40.89 -16.75
CA LEU A 45 -29.49 42.29 -17.23
C LEU A 45 -29.66 42.39 -18.75
N ILE A 46 -29.05 41.43 -19.50
CA ILE A 46 -29.20 41.38 -20.96
C ILE A 46 -30.65 41.07 -21.33
N ILE A 47 -31.24 40.07 -20.68
CA ILE A 47 -32.63 39.64 -20.94
C ILE A 47 -33.60 40.82 -20.59
N THR A 48 -33.37 41.49 -19.47
CA THR A 48 -34.17 42.63 -19.05
C THR A 48 -34.12 43.79 -20.08
N GLN A 49 -32.90 44.11 -20.59
CA GLN A 49 -32.75 45.15 -21.60
C GLN A 49 -33.44 44.78 -22.91
N LEU A 50 -33.23 43.56 -23.40
CA LEU A 50 -33.88 43.03 -24.61
C LEU A 50 -35.41 43.09 -24.49
N THR A 51 -35.96 42.71 -23.34
CA THR A 51 -37.41 42.75 -23.11
C THR A 51 -37.93 44.20 -23.19
N LYS A 52 -37.22 45.14 -22.58
CA LYS A 52 -37.60 46.56 -22.65
C LYS A 52 -37.53 47.15 -24.07
N ASP A 53 -36.46 46.82 -24.80
CA ASP A 53 -36.26 47.31 -26.16
C ASP A 53 -37.34 46.74 -27.10
N PHE A 54 -37.65 45.44 -27.00
CA PHE A 54 -38.72 44.82 -27.78
C PHE A 54 -40.10 45.34 -27.41
N GLU A 55 -40.39 45.60 -26.15
CA GLU A 55 -41.64 46.22 -25.72
C GLU A 55 -41.80 47.63 -26.33
N GLY A 56 -40.74 48.43 -26.37
CA GLY A 56 -40.73 49.76 -27.04
C GLY A 56 -41.00 49.63 -28.56
N ILE A 57 -40.38 48.65 -29.23
CA ILE A 57 -40.61 48.39 -30.66
C ILE A 57 -42.04 47.96 -30.93
N ILE A 58 -42.61 47.03 -30.14
CA ILE A 58 -43.96 46.54 -30.30
C ILE A 58 -45.00 47.62 -30.05
N ARG A 59 -44.74 48.54 -29.09
CA ARG A 59 -45.61 49.66 -28.80
C ARG A 59 -45.52 50.79 -29.84
N GLY A 60 -44.67 50.68 -30.86
CA GLY A 60 -44.50 51.66 -31.92
C GLY A 60 -43.87 52.96 -31.47
N VAL A 61 -43.04 52.93 -30.42
CA VAL A 61 -42.33 54.16 -29.92
C VAL A 61 -41.33 54.60 -31.00
N SER A 62 -41.47 55.83 -31.44
CA SER A 62 -40.60 56.42 -32.48
C SER A 62 -39.13 56.36 -32.06
N GLY A 63 -38.27 55.75 -32.90
CA GLY A 63 -36.85 55.59 -32.61
C GLY A 63 -36.50 54.36 -31.70
N ALA A 64 -37.48 53.51 -31.34
CA ALA A 64 -37.18 52.31 -30.58
C ALA A 64 -36.32 51.34 -31.39
N SER A 65 -35.17 50.98 -30.82
CA SER A 65 -34.22 49.98 -31.40
C SER A 65 -33.53 49.25 -30.28
N VAL A 66 -32.94 48.07 -30.61
CA VAL A 66 -32.16 47.28 -29.65
C VAL A 66 -30.91 48.06 -29.25
N ASN A 67 -30.73 48.28 -27.93
CA ASN A 67 -29.55 48.98 -27.40
C ASN A 67 -28.33 48.05 -27.32
N PHE A 68 -27.70 47.82 -28.49
CA PHE A 68 -26.51 46.97 -28.60
C PHE A 68 -25.32 47.49 -27.77
N ASN A 69 -25.21 48.83 -27.58
CA ASN A 69 -24.12 49.38 -26.77
C ASN A 69 -24.20 48.97 -25.30
N TYR A 70 -25.41 49.00 -24.73
CA TYR A 70 -25.64 48.51 -23.37
C TYR A 70 -25.38 47.00 -23.29
N ILE A 71 -25.91 46.20 -24.21
CA ILE A 71 -25.75 44.76 -24.25
C ILE A 71 -24.25 44.41 -24.35
N PHE A 72 -23.50 45.09 -25.21
CA PHE A 72 -22.05 44.88 -25.34
C PHE A 72 -21.29 45.17 -24.05
N LYS A 73 -21.60 46.23 -23.32
CA LYS A 73 -21.03 46.54 -22.01
C LYS A 73 -21.29 45.40 -20.99
N VAL A 74 -22.52 44.88 -20.96
CA VAL A 74 -22.88 43.79 -20.06
C VAL A 74 -22.20 42.47 -20.47
N LEU A 75 -22.01 42.23 -21.77
CA LEU A 75 -21.23 41.06 -22.25
C LEU A 75 -19.76 41.15 -21.83
N ILE A 76 -19.13 42.33 -21.89
CA ILE A 76 -17.77 42.53 -21.35
C ILE A 76 -17.73 42.23 -19.85
N LEU A 77 -18.70 42.76 -19.08
CA LEU A 77 -18.81 42.49 -17.65
C LEU A 77 -18.96 40.98 -17.39
N LEU A 78 -19.83 40.31 -18.14
CA LEU A 78 -20.07 38.88 -18.05
C LEU A 78 -18.78 38.08 -18.36
N PHE A 79 -18.05 38.49 -19.40
CA PHE A 79 -16.75 37.91 -19.72
C PHE A 79 -15.77 38.05 -18.56
N LEU A 80 -15.67 39.23 -17.94
CA LEU A 80 -14.80 39.45 -16.78
C LEU A 80 -15.21 38.58 -15.58
N VAL A 81 -16.52 38.40 -15.34
CA VAL A 81 -17.05 37.56 -14.28
C VAL A 81 -16.65 36.10 -14.52
N TYR A 82 -16.83 35.57 -15.73
CA TYR A 82 -16.43 34.20 -16.05
C TYR A 82 -14.92 34.02 -16.06
N ALA A 83 -14.17 34.97 -16.60
CA ALA A 83 -12.70 34.95 -16.59
C ALA A 83 -12.15 34.99 -15.16
N GLY A 84 -12.71 35.83 -14.29
CA GLY A 84 -12.38 35.90 -12.86
C GLY A 84 -12.68 34.58 -12.12
N GLY A 85 -13.85 34.00 -12.38
CA GLY A 85 -14.26 32.71 -11.80
C GLY A 85 -13.35 31.58 -12.23
N THR A 86 -13.09 31.45 -13.54
CA THR A 86 -12.20 30.44 -14.09
C THR A 86 -10.75 30.62 -13.61
N GLY A 87 -10.24 31.83 -13.62
CA GLY A 87 -8.91 32.15 -13.10
C GLY A 87 -8.77 31.83 -11.62
N SER A 88 -9.78 32.14 -10.81
CA SER A 88 -9.81 31.76 -9.38
C SER A 88 -9.81 30.26 -9.19
N THR A 89 -10.57 29.51 -10.00
CA THR A 89 -10.60 28.03 -9.95
C THR A 89 -9.25 27.43 -10.34
N LEU A 90 -8.58 27.95 -11.36
CA LEU A 90 -7.26 27.49 -11.79
C LEU A 90 -6.22 27.69 -10.68
N ILE A 91 -6.18 28.88 -10.06
CA ILE A 91 -5.26 29.19 -8.97
C ILE A 91 -5.54 28.30 -7.76
N ALA A 92 -6.81 28.16 -7.38
CA ALA A 92 -7.22 27.26 -6.29
C ALA A 92 -6.78 25.82 -6.52
N SER A 93 -7.01 25.29 -7.72
CA SER A 93 -6.63 23.93 -8.10
C SER A 93 -5.11 23.73 -8.07
N PHE A 94 -4.33 24.69 -8.56
CA PHE A 94 -2.87 24.64 -8.52
C PHE A 94 -2.33 24.63 -7.09
N LEU A 95 -2.80 25.56 -6.24
CA LEU A 95 -2.37 25.65 -4.84
C LEU A 95 -2.72 24.38 -4.07
N LEU A 96 -3.95 23.88 -4.24
CA LEU A 96 -4.44 22.71 -3.53
C LEU A 96 -3.72 21.43 -3.99
N THR A 97 -3.58 21.22 -5.30
CA THR A 97 -2.89 20.04 -5.83
C THR A 97 -1.45 19.99 -5.36
N ASN A 98 -0.74 21.13 -5.42
CA ASN A 98 0.64 21.22 -4.93
C ASN A 98 0.73 20.89 -3.43
N ALA A 99 -0.16 21.48 -2.60
CA ALA A 99 -0.18 21.21 -1.16
C ALA A 99 -0.50 19.75 -0.84
N ILE A 100 -1.47 19.14 -1.51
CA ILE A 100 -1.85 17.73 -1.31
C ILE A 100 -0.71 16.81 -1.75
N GLN A 101 -0.13 16.99 -2.94
CA GLN A 101 0.94 16.11 -3.43
C GLN A 101 2.19 16.17 -2.53
N ASN A 102 2.56 17.35 -2.04
CA ASN A 102 3.66 17.47 -1.09
C ASN A 102 3.32 16.84 0.27
N THR A 103 2.07 16.94 0.72
CA THR A 103 1.60 16.24 1.93
C THR A 103 1.70 14.72 1.77
N MET A 104 1.25 14.18 0.63
CA MET A 104 1.33 12.74 0.33
C MET A 104 2.79 12.26 0.22
N LYS A 105 3.66 13.04 -0.42
CA LYS A 105 5.10 12.77 -0.45
C LYS A 105 5.67 12.63 0.97
N ASN A 106 5.32 13.53 1.88
CA ASN A 106 5.80 13.46 3.25
C ASN A 106 5.26 12.22 3.98
N ILE A 107 4.00 11.86 3.79
CA ILE A 107 3.41 10.65 4.37
C ILE A 107 4.13 9.40 3.83
N ARG A 108 4.34 9.29 2.51
CA ARG A 108 5.08 8.16 1.92
C ARG A 108 6.50 8.05 2.47
N ASN A 109 7.21 9.16 2.61
CA ASN A 109 8.56 9.18 3.20
C ASN A 109 8.57 8.70 4.67
N GLU A 110 7.56 9.09 5.47
CA GLU A 110 7.48 8.60 6.86
C GLU A 110 7.10 7.11 6.92
N VAL A 111 6.24 6.64 6.00
CA VAL A 111 5.92 5.22 5.88
C VAL A 111 7.17 4.40 5.51
N GLU A 112 7.97 4.87 4.54
CA GLU A 112 9.22 4.22 4.13
C GLU A 112 10.24 4.17 5.28
N LYS A 113 10.44 5.28 5.99
CA LYS A 113 11.31 5.30 7.19
C LYS A 113 10.80 4.34 8.26
N LYS A 114 9.48 4.22 8.40
CA LYS A 114 8.87 3.31 9.37
C LYS A 114 9.14 1.85 9.03
N ILE A 115 9.07 1.46 7.75
CA ILE A 115 9.40 0.10 7.29
C ILE A 115 10.78 -0.32 7.78
N ASN A 116 11.78 0.56 7.60
CA ASN A 116 13.16 0.29 7.99
C ASN A 116 13.40 0.24 9.51
N ARG A 117 12.40 0.64 10.31
CA ARG A 117 12.47 0.63 11.78
C ARG A 117 11.59 -0.43 12.44
N LEU A 118 10.76 -1.09 11.65
CA LEU A 118 9.88 -2.13 12.18
C LEU A 118 10.67 -3.43 12.42
N PRO A 119 10.36 -4.16 13.51
CA PRO A 119 10.94 -5.46 13.76
C PRO A 119 10.45 -6.49 12.72
N ILE A 120 11.26 -7.50 12.42
CA ILE A 120 10.91 -8.60 11.51
C ILE A 120 9.61 -9.29 11.94
N ARG A 121 9.34 -9.38 13.24
CA ARG A 121 8.07 -9.89 13.79
C ARG A 121 6.83 -9.28 13.16
N TYR A 122 6.88 -8.01 12.77
CA TYR A 122 5.76 -7.35 12.11
C TYR A 122 5.49 -7.96 10.72
N PHE A 123 6.55 -8.22 9.96
CA PHE A 123 6.45 -8.77 8.61
C PHE A 123 6.09 -10.26 8.62
N ASP A 124 6.53 -11.02 9.62
CA ASP A 124 6.14 -12.43 9.79
C ASP A 124 4.65 -12.58 10.11
N GLY A 125 4.03 -11.56 10.73
CA GLY A 125 2.60 -11.55 11.09
C GLY A 125 1.68 -10.91 10.06
N ASN A 126 2.20 -10.27 9.01
CA ASN A 126 1.42 -9.55 7.99
C ASN A 126 1.83 -9.99 6.59
N SER A 127 0.87 -10.06 5.66
CA SER A 127 1.21 -10.38 4.28
C SER A 127 1.99 -9.22 3.62
N TYR A 128 2.97 -9.55 2.79
CA TYR A 128 3.75 -8.56 2.04
C TYR A 128 2.86 -7.66 1.18
N GLY A 129 1.82 -8.25 0.56
CA GLY A 129 0.84 -7.51 -0.23
C GLY A 129 0.05 -6.47 0.56
N ASP A 130 -0.31 -6.77 1.83
CA ASP A 130 -1.02 -5.82 2.70
C ASP A 130 -0.13 -4.63 3.04
N VAL A 131 1.14 -4.86 3.36
CA VAL A 131 2.10 -3.79 3.67
C VAL A 131 2.30 -2.89 2.45
N LEU A 132 2.52 -3.48 1.28
CA LEU A 132 2.69 -2.74 0.03
C LEU A 132 1.43 -1.93 -0.32
N SER A 133 0.24 -2.52 -0.16
CA SER A 133 -1.04 -1.83 -0.41
C SER A 133 -1.25 -0.61 0.49
N ARG A 134 -0.78 -0.64 1.74
CA ARG A 134 -0.84 0.52 2.66
C ARG A 134 0.04 1.69 2.17
N ILE A 135 1.19 1.37 1.56
CA ILE A 135 2.15 2.38 1.07
C ILE A 135 1.66 3.03 -0.22
N THR A 136 1.06 2.24 -1.10
CA THR A 136 0.64 2.65 -2.44
C THR A 136 -0.84 3.03 -2.47
N ASN A 137 -1.71 2.03 -2.46
CA ASN A 137 -3.15 2.21 -2.71
C ASN A 137 -3.86 3.04 -1.64
N ASP A 138 -3.50 2.87 -0.36
CA ASP A 138 -4.14 3.61 0.72
C ASP A 138 -3.76 5.09 0.70
N VAL A 139 -2.48 5.41 0.47
CA VAL A 139 -2.02 6.80 0.36
C VAL A 139 -2.64 7.48 -0.87
N ASP A 140 -2.77 6.77 -2.00
CA ASP A 140 -3.44 7.28 -3.20
C ASP A 140 -4.95 7.50 -2.98
N THR A 141 -5.61 6.61 -2.24
CA THR A 141 -7.02 6.76 -1.85
C THR A 141 -7.22 8.03 -1.00
N ILE A 142 -6.31 8.30 -0.05
CA ILE A 142 -6.34 9.55 0.74
C ILE A 142 -6.13 10.77 -0.17
N SER A 143 -5.15 10.71 -1.08
CA SER A 143 -4.84 11.79 -2.03
C SER A 143 -6.05 12.15 -2.89
N ASN A 144 -6.66 11.14 -3.52
CA ASN A 144 -7.81 11.31 -4.41
C ASN A 144 -9.02 11.91 -3.68
N ALA A 145 -9.30 11.41 -2.47
CA ALA A 145 -10.39 11.94 -1.67
C ALA A 145 -10.15 13.39 -1.22
N LEU A 146 -8.92 13.75 -0.85
CA LEU A 146 -8.60 15.13 -0.51
C LEU A 146 -8.71 16.06 -1.73
N GLN A 147 -8.26 15.63 -2.91
CA GLN A 147 -8.34 16.45 -4.11
C GLN A 147 -9.78 16.65 -4.58
N GLN A 148 -10.56 15.59 -4.66
CA GLN A 148 -11.91 15.64 -5.22
C GLN A 148 -12.96 16.02 -4.19
N SER A 149 -13.01 15.27 -3.06
CA SER A 149 -14.12 15.43 -2.10
C SER A 149 -14.04 16.74 -1.32
N PHE A 150 -12.82 17.20 -0.95
CA PHE A 150 -12.65 18.43 -0.19
C PHE A 150 -13.13 19.65 -0.97
N VAL A 151 -12.71 19.78 -2.25
CA VAL A 151 -13.13 20.88 -3.13
C VAL A 151 -14.63 20.83 -3.38
N GLN A 152 -15.15 19.64 -3.71
CA GLN A 152 -16.57 19.47 -4.03
C GLN A 152 -17.47 19.78 -2.85
N VAL A 153 -17.10 19.38 -1.63
CA VAL A 153 -17.87 19.70 -0.41
C VAL A 153 -17.91 21.20 -0.16
N ILE A 154 -16.77 21.90 -0.24
CA ILE A 154 -16.72 23.36 -0.05
C ILE A 154 -17.55 24.05 -1.14
N ASN A 155 -17.37 23.69 -2.41
CA ASN A 155 -18.12 24.25 -3.51
C ASN A 155 -19.62 24.01 -3.37
N ALA A 156 -20.05 22.82 -2.90
CA ALA A 156 -21.45 22.51 -2.67
C ALA A 156 -22.09 23.46 -1.65
N PHE A 157 -21.43 23.65 -0.49
CA PHE A 157 -21.93 24.56 0.53
C PHE A 157 -21.97 26.02 0.07
N LEU A 158 -20.90 26.47 -0.59
CA LEU A 158 -20.81 27.84 -1.09
C LEU A 158 -21.82 28.11 -2.21
N SER A 159 -21.92 27.19 -3.17
CA SER A 159 -22.83 27.30 -4.32
C SER A 159 -24.29 27.39 -3.86
N VAL A 160 -24.72 26.47 -2.98
CA VAL A 160 -26.08 26.46 -2.44
C VAL A 160 -26.32 27.71 -1.58
N GLY A 161 -25.39 28.04 -0.68
CA GLY A 161 -25.54 29.22 0.21
C GLY A 161 -25.61 30.54 -0.54
N LEU A 162 -24.70 30.74 -1.50
CA LEU A 162 -24.68 31.99 -2.31
C LEU A 162 -25.87 32.07 -3.27
N ALA A 163 -26.29 30.93 -3.88
CA ALA A 163 -27.48 30.89 -4.71
C ALA A 163 -28.72 31.31 -3.91
N LEU A 164 -28.91 30.79 -2.69
CA LEU A 164 -30.00 31.22 -1.80
C LEU A 164 -29.92 32.71 -1.46
N ILE A 165 -28.77 33.22 -1.07
CA ILE A 165 -28.57 34.65 -0.77
C ILE A 165 -29.00 35.51 -1.98
N MET A 166 -28.57 35.15 -3.18
CA MET A 166 -28.92 35.87 -4.40
C MET A 166 -30.43 35.78 -4.70
N MET A 167 -31.07 34.64 -4.52
CA MET A 167 -32.51 34.45 -4.71
C MET A 167 -33.31 35.30 -3.72
N TYR A 168 -32.96 35.30 -2.44
CA TYR A 168 -33.62 36.09 -1.42
C TYR A 168 -33.42 37.61 -1.67
N SER A 169 -32.29 38.02 -2.25
CA SER A 169 -32.04 39.44 -2.64
C SER A 169 -32.91 39.90 -3.81
N ILE A 170 -33.42 38.99 -4.64
CA ILE A 170 -34.30 39.32 -5.77
C ILE A 170 -35.77 39.38 -5.34
N ASN A 171 -36.30 38.29 -4.78
CA ASN A 171 -37.68 38.24 -4.32
C ASN A 171 -37.89 37.15 -3.27
N ILE A 172 -38.32 37.53 -2.07
CA ILE A 172 -38.47 36.63 -0.92
C ILE A 172 -39.55 35.56 -1.16
N LYS A 173 -40.66 35.89 -1.80
CA LYS A 173 -41.77 34.94 -2.03
C LYS A 173 -41.33 33.83 -2.98
N LEU A 174 -40.68 34.15 -4.08
CA LEU A 174 -40.13 33.17 -5.03
C LEU A 174 -38.99 32.35 -4.41
N ALA A 175 -38.13 32.99 -3.61
CA ALA A 175 -37.04 32.32 -2.91
C ALA A 175 -37.55 31.26 -1.92
N LEU A 176 -38.62 31.52 -1.17
CA LEU A 176 -39.27 30.55 -0.29
C LEU A 176 -39.78 29.33 -1.05
N ILE A 177 -40.44 29.54 -2.21
CA ILE A 177 -40.90 28.43 -3.06
C ILE A 177 -39.73 27.58 -3.55
N ALA A 178 -38.68 28.23 -4.06
CA ALA A 178 -37.50 27.51 -4.55
C ALA A 178 -36.74 26.80 -3.43
N THR A 179 -36.71 27.35 -2.22
CA THR A 179 -36.06 26.71 -1.05
C THR A 179 -36.72 25.38 -0.66
N LEU A 180 -38.04 25.18 -0.96
CA LEU A 180 -38.74 23.93 -0.71
C LEU A 180 -38.18 22.74 -1.55
N ILE A 181 -37.49 23.02 -2.65
CA ILE A 181 -36.83 21.99 -3.48
C ILE A 181 -35.76 21.28 -2.66
N ILE A 182 -35.04 21.99 -1.77
CA ILE A 182 -33.91 21.45 -1.01
C ILE A 182 -34.35 20.34 -0.05
N PRO A 183 -35.28 20.54 0.90
CA PRO A 183 -35.68 19.47 1.82
C PRO A 183 -36.34 18.29 1.09
N LEU A 184 -37.06 18.54 -0.01
CA LEU A 184 -37.64 17.47 -0.79
C LEU A 184 -36.57 16.63 -1.50
N SER A 185 -35.57 17.26 -2.08
CA SER A 185 -34.41 16.57 -2.68
C SER A 185 -33.59 15.80 -1.63
N ILE A 186 -33.38 16.34 -0.44
CA ILE A 186 -32.71 15.67 0.67
C ILE A 186 -33.51 14.44 1.12
N LEU A 187 -34.83 14.53 1.21
CA LEU A 187 -35.71 13.40 1.57
C LEU A 187 -35.58 12.27 0.55
N ILE A 188 -35.66 12.57 -0.73
CA ILE A 188 -35.50 11.59 -1.82
C ILE A 188 -34.12 10.94 -1.73
N THR A 189 -33.06 11.75 -1.62
CA THR A 189 -31.69 11.28 -1.47
C THR A 189 -31.54 10.31 -0.29
N LYS A 190 -32.06 10.67 0.89
CA LYS A 190 -32.01 9.83 2.10
C LYS A 190 -32.70 8.48 1.89
N ILE A 191 -33.87 8.45 1.25
CA ILE A 191 -34.63 7.21 0.97
C ILE A 191 -33.83 6.31 0.01
N ILE A 192 -33.34 6.87 -1.09
CA ILE A 192 -32.61 6.12 -2.11
C ILE A 192 -31.28 5.60 -1.56
N VAL A 193 -30.48 6.45 -0.90
CA VAL A 193 -29.19 6.06 -0.31
C VAL A 193 -29.37 4.94 0.73
N SER A 194 -30.38 5.04 1.60
CA SER A 194 -30.66 3.99 2.59
C SER A 194 -31.00 2.63 1.96
N LYS A 195 -31.70 2.64 0.82
CA LYS A 195 -32.03 1.39 0.08
C LYS A 195 -30.86 0.89 -0.76
N SER A 196 -30.18 1.77 -1.48
CA SER A 196 -29.07 1.40 -2.37
C SER A 196 -27.86 0.88 -1.59
N GLN A 197 -27.57 1.39 -0.37
CA GLN A 197 -26.43 0.95 0.44
C GLN A 197 -26.47 -0.56 0.74
N LYS A 198 -27.64 -1.11 1.06
CA LYS A 198 -27.79 -2.55 1.29
C LYS A 198 -27.50 -3.37 0.03
N LEU A 199 -27.98 -2.88 -1.11
CA LEU A 199 -27.77 -3.53 -2.41
C LEU A 199 -26.30 -3.46 -2.86
N PHE A 200 -25.63 -2.32 -2.65
CA PHE A 200 -24.20 -2.20 -2.92
C PHE A 200 -23.37 -3.14 -2.04
N ASN A 201 -23.72 -3.32 -0.77
CA ASN A 201 -23.06 -4.28 0.10
C ASN A 201 -23.24 -5.73 -0.43
N SER A 202 -24.42 -6.07 -0.91
CA SER A 202 -24.68 -7.38 -1.53
C SER A 202 -23.90 -7.56 -2.84
N GLN A 203 -23.85 -6.54 -3.69
CA GLN A 203 -23.04 -6.54 -4.91
C GLN A 203 -21.56 -6.71 -4.61
N GLN A 204 -21.03 -6.00 -3.59
CA GLN A 204 -19.63 -6.11 -3.19
C GLN A 204 -19.29 -7.51 -2.66
N LYS A 205 -20.24 -8.15 -1.94
CA LYS A 205 -20.07 -9.54 -1.49
C LYS A 205 -20.05 -10.50 -2.68
N ALA A 206 -20.98 -10.35 -3.63
CA ALA A 206 -21.02 -11.17 -4.85
C ALA A 206 -19.74 -10.99 -5.70
N LEU A 207 -19.23 -9.76 -5.80
CA LEU A 207 -17.95 -9.48 -6.48
C LEU A 207 -16.78 -10.17 -5.76
N GLY A 208 -16.75 -10.14 -4.44
CA GLY A 208 -15.75 -10.85 -3.64
C GLY A 208 -15.80 -12.37 -3.88
N ASN A 209 -17.00 -12.96 -3.92
CA ASN A 209 -17.19 -14.37 -4.23
C ASN A 209 -16.69 -14.72 -5.64
N LEU A 210 -17.00 -13.87 -6.63
CA LEU A 210 -16.54 -14.07 -8.01
C LEU A 210 -15.02 -14.00 -8.09
N ASN A 211 -14.39 -13.01 -7.49
CA ASN A 211 -12.94 -12.87 -7.46
C ASN A 211 -12.26 -14.08 -6.79
N GLY A 212 -12.82 -14.56 -5.66
CA GLY A 212 -12.34 -15.76 -5.00
C GLY A 212 -12.42 -17.00 -5.91
N LYS A 213 -13.53 -17.15 -6.64
CA LYS A 213 -13.70 -18.27 -7.59
C LYS A 213 -12.73 -18.19 -8.78
N VAL A 214 -12.55 -17.00 -9.34
CA VAL A 214 -11.56 -16.78 -10.42
C VAL A 214 -10.15 -17.11 -9.93
N GLN A 215 -9.76 -16.66 -8.74
CA GLN A 215 -8.46 -16.95 -8.16
C GLN A 215 -8.26 -18.47 -7.93
N GLU A 216 -9.27 -19.16 -7.39
CA GLU A 216 -9.26 -20.62 -7.21
C GLU A 216 -9.04 -21.35 -8.54
N MET A 217 -9.85 -21.00 -9.56
CA MET A 217 -9.75 -21.61 -10.90
C MET A 217 -8.40 -21.32 -11.57
N TYR A 218 -7.88 -20.11 -11.42
CA TYR A 218 -6.59 -19.74 -12.02
C TYR A 218 -5.41 -20.42 -11.31
N THR A 219 -5.45 -20.50 -9.98
CA THR A 219 -4.42 -21.19 -9.19
C THR A 219 -4.44 -22.69 -9.46
N GLY A 220 -5.61 -23.32 -9.56
CA GLY A 220 -5.79 -24.73 -9.85
C GLY A 220 -5.98 -25.05 -11.35
N PHE A 221 -5.48 -24.18 -12.26
CA PHE A 221 -5.72 -24.35 -13.69
C PHE A 221 -5.16 -25.66 -14.26
N ASN A 222 -3.96 -26.04 -13.83
CA ASN A 222 -3.33 -27.28 -14.28
C ASN A 222 -4.12 -28.52 -13.81
N GLU A 223 -4.63 -28.49 -12.59
CA GLU A 223 -5.44 -29.56 -11.99
C GLU A 223 -6.79 -29.67 -12.73
N LEU A 224 -7.43 -28.52 -13.01
CA LEU A 224 -8.67 -28.50 -13.81
C LEU A 224 -8.46 -29.16 -15.16
N LYS A 225 -7.36 -28.84 -15.85
CA LYS A 225 -7.00 -29.45 -17.13
C LYS A 225 -6.69 -30.93 -17.02
N LEU A 226 -5.91 -31.31 -16.00
CA LEU A 226 -5.50 -32.71 -15.78
C LEU A 226 -6.70 -33.62 -15.54
N TYR A 227 -7.71 -33.14 -14.80
CA TYR A 227 -8.89 -33.92 -14.43
C TYR A 227 -10.09 -33.70 -15.34
N GLY A 228 -9.98 -32.88 -16.41
CA GLY A 228 -11.07 -32.59 -17.35
C GLY A 228 -12.28 -31.94 -16.68
N LYS A 229 -12.04 -30.99 -15.75
CA LYS A 229 -13.08 -30.34 -14.91
C LYS A 229 -13.41 -28.90 -15.36
N GLU A 230 -13.04 -28.53 -16.58
CA GLU A 230 -13.27 -27.18 -17.10
C GLU A 230 -14.75 -26.81 -17.16
N ASP A 231 -15.61 -27.74 -17.62
CA ASP A 231 -17.05 -27.48 -17.74
C ASP A 231 -17.71 -27.33 -16.37
N ASP A 232 -17.32 -28.12 -15.38
CA ASP A 232 -17.81 -28.00 -14.01
C ASP A 232 -17.41 -26.63 -13.41
N ALA A 233 -16.18 -26.21 -13.60
CA ALA A 233 -15.65 -24.94 -13.15
C ALA A 233 -16.34 -23.76 -13.85
N LEU A 234 -16.57 -23.86 -15.17
CA LEU A 234 -17.31 -22.86 -15.93
C LEU A 234 -18.75 -22.70 -15.44
N ASN A 235 -19.45 -23.81 -15.17
CA ASN A 235 -20.81 -23.80 -14.65
C ASN A 235 -20.90 -23.10 -13.27
N GLU A 236 -19.92 -23.35 -12.39
CA GLU A 236 -19.83 -22.66 -11.10
C GLU A 236 -19.56 -21.16 -11.27
N PHE A 237 -18.64 -20.80 -12.17
CA PHE A 237 -18.36 -19.40 -12.49
C PHE A 237 -19.61 -18.69 -13.00
N VAL A 238 -20.34 -19.28 -13.95
CA VAL A 238 -21.57 -18.72 -14.52
C VAL A 238 -22.61 -18.47 -13.41
N LYS A 239 -22.75 -19.39 -12.46
CA LYS A 239 -23.68 -19.24 -11.33
C LYS A 239 -23.33 -18.04 -10.44
N VAL A 240 -22.05 -17.90 -10.06
CA VAL A 240 -21.58 -16.78 -9.23
C VAL A 240 -21.64 -15.46 -9.99
N ASN A 241 -21.35 -15.48 -11.29
CA ASN A 241 -21.45 -14.31 -12.16
C ASN A 241 -22.91 -13.84 -12.33
N GLU A 242 -23.86 -14.76 -12.39
CA GLU A 242 -25.28 -14.42 -12.45
C GLU A 242 -25.76 -13.78 -11.14
N GLU A 243 -25.29 -14.25 -9.97
CA GLU A 243 -25.55 -13.58 -8.69
C GLU A 243 -25.01 -12.14 -8.68
N LEU A 244 -23.79 -11.92 -9.22
CA LEU A 244 -23.23 -10.59 -9.38
C LEU A 244 -24.05 -9.71 -10.33
N ARG A 245 -24.49 -10.28 -11.46
CA ARG A 245 -25.35 -9.57 -12.41
C ARG A 245 -26.67 -9.10 -11.77
N GLU A 246 -27.36 -9.98 -11.03
CA GLU A 246 -28.63 -9.64 -10.38
C GLU A 246 -28.45 -8.58 -9.28
N THR A 247 -27.46 -8.77 -8.39
CA THR A 247 -27.19 -7.83 -7.30
C THR A 247 -26.71 -6.50 -7.84
N GLY A 248 -25.85 -6.51 -8.87
CA GLY A 248 -25.37 -5.33 -9.59
C GLY A 248 -26.50 -4.57 -10.26
N PHE A 249 -27.39 -5.26 -10.99
CA PHE A 249 -28.54 -4.61 -11.61
C PHE A 249 -29.40 -3.89 -10.57
N LYS A 250 -29.77 -4.58 -9.48
CA LYS A 250 -30.61 -4.00 -8.41
C LYS A 250 -29.94 -2.77 -7.76
N ALA A 251 -28.63 -2.85 -7.48
CA ALA A 251 -27.87 -1.76 -6.89
C ALA A 251 -27.78 -0.54 -7.83
N GLN A 252 -27.40 -0.77 -9.09
CA GLN A 252 -27.26 0.28 -10.09
C GLN A 252 -28.59 0.91 -10.49
N PHE A 253 -29.66 0.11 -10.63
CA PHE A 253 -30.99 0.61 -10.94
C PHE A 253 -31.54 1.55 -9.85
N ILE A 254 -31.51 1.11 -8.58
CA ILE A 254 -31.97 1.95 -7.46
C ILE A 254 -31.13 3.21 -7.31
N SER A 255 -29.81 3.10 -7.46
CA SER A 255 -28.90 4.27 -7.40
C SER A 255 -29.11 5.20 -8.61
N GLY A 256 -29.31 4.63 -9.81
CA GLY A 256 -29.50 5.37 -11.05
C GLY A 256 -30.78 6.21 -11.11
N ILE A 257 -31.84 5.79 -10.41
CA ILE A 257 -33.11 6.54 -10.32
C ILE A 257 -32.95 7.86 -9.54
N MET A 258 -31.90 8.00 -8.72
CA MET A 258 -31.71 9.17 -7.85
C MET A 258 -31.64 10.47 -8.66
N SER A 259 -30.79 10.53 -9.69
CA SER A 259 -30.63 11.72 -10.52
C SER A 259 -31.91 12.11 -11.27
N PRO A 260 -32.62 11.21 -11.97
CA PRO A 260 -33.93 11.52 -12.57
C PRO A 260 -34.97 12.04 -11.59
N LEU A 261 -35.06 11.47 -10.37
CA LEU A 261 -36.02 11.92 -9.37
C LEU A 261 -35.72 13.30 -8.82
N ILE A 262 -34.42 13.60 -8.54
CA ILE A 262 -34.01 14.94 -8.15
C ILE A 262 -34.27 15.94 -9.28
N SER A 263 -34.01 15.55 -10.54
CA SER A 263 -34.29 16.38 -11.70
C SER A 263 -35.80 16.64 -11.87
N LEU A 264 -36.64 15.64 -11.62
CA LEU A 264 -38.10 15.80 -11.65
C LEU A 264 -38.58 16.86 -10.63
N VAL A 265 -38.09 16.77 -9.39
CA VAL A 265 -38.40 17.78 -8.35
C VAL A 265 -37.90 19.17 -8.77
N THR A 266 -36.73 19.26 -9.37
CA THR A 266 -36.18 20.50 -9.89
C THR A 266 -37.03 21.08 -11.02
N TYR A 267 -37.44 20.27 -12.00
CA TYR A 267 -38.32 20.73 -13.10
C TYR A 267 -39.69 21.18 -12.59
N LEU A 268 -40.29 20.44 -11.65
CA LEU A 268 -41.54 20.87 -11.01
C LEU A 268 -41.35 22.22 -10.27
N GLY A 269 -40.25 22.39 -9.55
CA GLY A 269 -39.90 23.63 -8.90
C GLY A 269 -39.73 24.78 -9.91
N ILE A 270 -39.04 24.52 -11.04
CA ILE A 270 -38.87 25.50 -12.11
C ILE A 270 -40.24 25.85 -12.73
N ALA A 271 -41.11 24.89 -12.95
CA ALA A 271 -42.46 25.15 -13.48
C ALA A 271 -43.28 26.06 -12.54
N VAL A 272 -43.27 25.75 -11.22
CA VAL A 272 -43.98 26.57 -10.23
C VAL A 272 -43.37 27.98 -10.14
N VAL A 273 -42.03 28.11 -10.06
CA VAL A 273 -41.36 29.40 -10.05
C VAL A 273 -41.55 30.15 -11.35
N GLY A 274 -41.63 29.45 -12.50
CA GLY A 274 -41.93 30.05 -13.80
C GLY A 274 -43.33 30.68 -13.83
N VAL A 275 -44.36 29.94 -13.41
CA VAL A 275 -45.74 30.44 -13.37
C VAL A 275 -45.89 31.59 -12.37
N VAL A 276 -45.51 31.37 -11.11
CA VAL A 276 -45.67 32.42 -10.07
C VAL A 276 -44.76 33.62 -10.35
N GLY A 277 -43.55 33.37 -10.84
CA GLY A 277 -42.61 34.44 -11.22
C GLY A 277 -43.07 35.26 -12.40
N SER A 278 -43.73 34.67 -13.40
CA SER A 278 -44.35 35.35 -14.53
C SER A 278 -45.51 36.26 -14.08
N ILE A 279 -46.38 35.78 -13.16
CA ILE A 279 -47.43 36.59 -12.57
C ILE A 279 -46.87 37.80 -11.85
N ILE A 280 -45.80 37.62 -11.03
CA ILE A 280 -45.14 38.68 -10.30
C ILE A 280 -44.45 39.66 -11.30
N ALA A 281 -43.85 39.16 -12.38
CA ALA A 281 -43.22 39.97 -13.40
C ALA A 281 -44.20 40.84 -14.16
N ILE A 282 -45.39 40.28 -14.55
CA ILE A 282 -46.46 41.05 -15.19
C ILE A 282 -46.98 42.14 -14.25
N ALA A 283 -47.04 41.87 -12.95
CA ALA A 283 -47.41 42.87 -11.93
C ALA A 283 -46.32 43.90 -11.64
N GLY A 284 -45.15 43.81 -12.32
CA GLY A 284 -44.02 44.74 -12.13
C GLY A 284 -43.16 44.50 -10.90
N GLY A 285 -43.37 43.37 -10.19
CA GLY A 285 -42.61 43.03 -8.97
C GLY A 285 -41.19 42.50 -9.19
N ILE A 286 -40.91 41.95 -10.36
CA ILE A 286 -39.57 41.51 -10.81
C ILE A 286 -39.41 41.72 -12.31
N THR A 287 -38.17 41.73 -12.82
CA THR A 287 -37.91 41.75 -14.27
C THR A 287 -37.88 40.34 -14.85
N VAL A 288 -38.06 40.19 -16.17
CA VAL A 288 -37.93 38.93 -16.88
C VAL A 288 -36.53 38.34 -16.71
N GLY A 289 -35.49 39.19 -16.71
CA GLY A 289 -34.12 38.73 -16.45
C GLY A 289 -33.90 38.23 -15.02
N ASN A 290 -34.61 38.78 -14.02
CA ASN A 290 -34.59 38.26 -12.66
C ASN A 290 -35.24 36.85 -12.58
N LEU A 291 -36.33 36.65 -13.32
CA LEU A 291 -36.95 35.33 -13.41
C LEU A 291 -36.01 34.29 -14.05
N GLN A 292 -35.32 34.66 -15.12
CA GLN A 292 -34.31 33.81 -15.74
C GLN A 292 -33.16 33.50 -14.76
N ALA A 293 -32.68 34.49 -13.99
CA ALA A 293 -31.66 34.25 -12.96
C ALA A 293 -32.13 33.26 -11.88
N PHE A 294 -33.40 33.30 -11.45
CA PHE A 294 -33.99 32.34 -10.53
C PHE A 294 -33.92 30.88 -11.06
N ILE A 295 -34.25 30.66 -12.32
CA ILE A 295 -34.15 29.33 -12.95
C ILE A 295 -32.71 28.85 -12.93
N ARG A 296 -31.72 29.71 -13.22
CA ARG A 296 -30.31 29.38 -13.15
C ARG A 296 -29.86 29.02 -11.72
N TYR A 297 -30.31 29.74 -10.70
CA TYR A 297 -30.00 29.42 -9.31
C TYR A 297 -30.59 28.10 -8.85
N ILE A 298 -31.80 27.73 -9.29
CA ILE A 298 -32.40 26.43 -9.01
C ILE A 298 -31.50 25.30 -9.55
N TRP A 299 -30.95 25.46 -10.77
CA TRP A 299 -30.00 24.50 -11.33
C TRP A 299 -28.69 24.43 -10.55
N GLN A 300 -28.15 25.53 -10.07
CA GLN A 300 -26.94 25.55 -9.23
C GLN A 300 -27.13 24.81 -7.91
N ILE A 301 -28.34 24.81 -7.34
CA ILE A 301 -28.66 24.07 -6.11
C ILE A 301 -28.78 22.55 -6.39
N ASN A 302 -29.30 22.16 -7.56
CA ASN A 302 -29.51 20.75 -7.90
C ASN A 302 -28.20 19.97 -8.06
N GLN A 303 -27.18 20.55 -8.69
CA GLN A 303 -25.92 19.86 -9.03
C GLN A 303 -25.22 19.28 -7.80
N PRO A 304 -24.97 20.02 -6.69
CA PRO A 304 -24.35 19.46 -5.49
C PRO A 304 -25.16 18.36 -4.83
N LEU A 305 -26.50 18.44 -4.85
CA LEU A 305 -27.38 17.47 -4.21
C LEU A 305 -27.29 16.08 -4.89
N SER A 306 -27.09 16.05 -6.20
CA SER A 306 -26.93 14.80 -6.95
C SER A 306 -25.60 14.09 -6.67
N GLN A 307 -24.56 14.80 -6.21
CA GLN A 307 -23.20 14.28 -5.98
C GLN A 307 -22.97 13.78 -4.55
N VAL A 308 -23.85 14.06 -3.59
CA VAL A 308 -23.67 13.73 -2.16
C VAL A 308 -23.34 12.26 -1.91
N THR A 309 -23.95 11.33 -2.65
CA THR A 309 -23.71 9.90 -2.46
C THR A 309 -22.28 9.49 -2.80
N GLN A 310 -21.75 10.00 -3.92
CA GLN A 310 -20.38 9.71 -4.35
C GLN A 310 -19.35 10.28 -3.36
N LEU A 311 -19.59 11.50 -2.90
CA LEU A 311 -18.75 12.17 -1.90
C LEU A 311 -18.70 11.38 -0.57
N SER A 312 -19.84 10.89 -0.10
CA SER A 312 -19.92 10.12 1.14
C SER A 312 -19.10 8.83 1.07
N SER A 313 -19.19 8.11 -0.04
CA SER A 313 -18.42 6.88 -0.27
C SER A 313 -16.91 7.14 -0.32
N ALA A 314 -16.49 8.17 -1.09
CA ALA A 314 -15.08 8.54 -1.22
C ALA A 314 -14.47 8.95 0.13
N ILE A 315 -15.19 9.73 0.95
CA ILE A 315 -14.75 10.13 2.28
C ILE A 315 -14.63 8.91 3.22
N GLN A 316 -15.59 7.98 3.20
CA GLN A 316 -15.53 6.77 4.02
C GLN A 316 -14.32 5.90 3.65
N SER A 317 -14.08 5.70 2.36
CA SER A 317 -12.90 4.96 1.86
C SER A 317 -11.59 5.62 2.28
N ALA A 318 -11.50 6.95 2.17
CA ALA A 318 -10.32 7.68 2.60
C ALA A 318 -10.08 7.61 4.11
N VAL A 319 -11.13 7.66 4.92
CA VAL A 319 -11.02 7.50 6.39
C VAL A 319 -10.54 6.09 6.74
N ALA A 320 -11.02 5.06 6.05
CA ALA A 320 -10.56 3.69 6.25
C ALA A 320 -9.09 3.51 5.85
N ALA A 321 -8.70 4.03 4.68
CA ALA A 321 -7.32 4.01 4.20
C ALA A 321 -6.37 4.78 5.15
N ALA A 322 -6.77 5.97 5.59
CA ALA A 322 -5.99 6.77 6.54
C ALA A 322 -5.80 6.06 7.89
N ASN A 323 -6.84 5.39 8.41
CA ASN A 323 -6.68 4.62 9.64
C ASN A 323 -5.62 3.52 9.46
N ARG A 324 -5.65 2.74 8.37
CA ARG A 324 -4.64 1.69 8.12
C ARG A 324 -3.22 2.25 8.00
N VAL A 325 -3.05 3.37 7.28
CA VAL A 325 -1.74 4.04 7.16
C VAL A 325 -1.23 4.54 8.52
N PHE A 326 -2.10 5.16 9.32
CA PHE A 326 -1.68 5.67 10.63
C PHE A 326 -1.52 4.57 11.69
N GLU A 327 -2.31 3.50 11.66
CA GLU A 327 -2.07 2.29 12.46
C GLU A 327 -0.68 1.72 12.18
N PHE A 328 -0.30 1.64 10.90
CA PHE A 328 1.05 1.23 10.50
C PHE A 328 2.14 2.18 11.04
N LEU A 329 1.94 3.50 10.95
CA LEU A 329 2.91 4.48 11.46
C LEU A 329 3.04 4.46 13.00
N GLU A 330 1.99 4.04 13.71
CA GLU A 330 1.93 3.92 15.18
C GLU A 330 2.46 2.57 15.70
N GLU A 331 2.75 1.59 14.83
CA GLU A 331 3.30 0.30 15.24
C GLU A 331 4.60 0.46 16.04
N LYS A 332 4.82 -0.48 16.95
CA LYS A 332 6.05 -0.50 17.77
C LYS A 332 7.28 -0.68 16.88
N GLU A 333 8.22 0.24 17.01
CA GLU A 333 9.53 0.15 16.36
C GLU A 333 10.43 -0.85 17.10
N GLU A 334 11.44 -1.32 16.40
CA GLU A 334 12.51 -2.13 16.97
C GLU A 334 13.20 -1.37 18.12
N VAL A 335 13.59 -2.08 19.15
CA VAL A 335 14.30 -1.47 20.31
C VAL A 335 15.55 -0.77 19.78
N LYS A 336 15.76 0.49 20.16
CA LYS A 336 16.93 1.26 19.73
C LYS A 336 18.23 0.61 20.22
N ASP A 337 19.25 0.68 19.39
CA ASP A 337 20.57 0.24 19.77
C ASP A 337 21.11 1.10 20.95
N PRO A 338 21.97 0.53 21.82
CA PRO A 338 22.52 1.24 22.96
C PRO A 338 23.39 2.42 22.49
N ASN A 339 23.34 3.54 23.25
CA ASN A 339 24.13 4.72 22.93
C ASN A 339 25.66 4.46 23.06
N ASN A 340 26.05 3.57 23.99
CA ASN A 340 27.44 3.18 24.24
C ASN A 340 27.68 1.76 23.73
N ALA A 341 27.30 1.48 22.47
CA ALA A 341 27.46 0.17 21.87
C ALA A 341 28.92 -0.25 21.78
N ILE A 342 29.19 -1.49 22.14
CA ILE A 342 30.52 -2.11 22.02
C ILE A 342 30.68 -2.56 20.57
N LYS A 343 31.81 -2.21 19.96
CA LYS A 343 32.21 -2.67 18.63
C LYS A 343 33.40 -3.60 18.73
N ILE A 344 33.30 -4.79 18.12
CA ILE A 344 34.40 -5.73 17.99
C ILE A 344 35.09 -5.46 16.64
N GLU A 345 36.31 -4.95 16.67
CA GLU A 345 37.01 -4.58 15.42
C GLU A 345 37.48 -5.80 14.62
N LYS A 346 37.88 -6.88 15.30
CA LYS A 346 38.38 -8.12 14.69
C LYS A 346 37.66 -9.30 15.33
N PRO A 347 36.43 -9.62 14.86
CA PRO A 347 35.69 -10.74 15.42
C PRO A 347 36.37 -12.08 15.13
N LYS A 348 36.53 -12.89 16.17
CA LYS A 348 37.07 -14.26 16.06
C LYS A 348 35.94 -15.25 15.72
N GLY A 349 34.73 -14.98 16.19
CA GLY A 349 33.56 -15.81 15.96
C GLY A 349 33.32 -16.87 17.03
N ASP A 350 33.77 -16.68 18.27
CA ASP A 350 33.31 -17.47 19.41
C ASP A 350 31.85 -17.11 19.70
N VAL A 351 30.96 -18.10 19.82
CA VAL A 351 29.52 -17.89 20.05
C VAL A 351 29.05 -18.67 21.27
N THR A 352 28.48 -17.98 22.24
CA THR A 352 27.92 -18.62 23.45
C THR A 352 26.45 -18.25 23.62
N PHE A 353 25.59 -19.26 23.75
CA PHE A 353 24.22 -19.11 24.22
C PHE A 353 24.21 -19.51 25.70
N ASP A 354 23.73 -18.65 26.56
CA ASP A 354 23.79 -18.81 28.01
C ASP A 354 22.35 -18.73 28.58
N HIS A 355 21.76 -19.88 28.89
CA HIS A 355 20.41 -20.04 29.41
C HIS A 355 19.32 -19.25 28.65
N VAL A 356 19.39 -19.29 27.32
CA VAL A 356 18.51 -18.52 26.44
C VAL A 356 17.07 -19.06 26.51
N LYS A 357 16.13 -18.12 26.68
CA LYS A 357 14.67 -18.38 26.65
C LYS A 357 14.02 -17.51 25.60
N PHE A 358 13.11 -18.11 24.82
CA PHE A 358 12.43 -17.41 23.75
C PHE A 358 11.10 -18.05 23.34
N GLY A 359 10.14 -17.24 22.95
CA GLY A 359 8.89 -17.61 22.30
C GLY A 359 8.36 -16.50 21.38
N TYR A 360 7.85 -16.87 20.22
CA TYR A 360 7.21 -15.90 19.32
C TYR A 360 5.96 -15.25 19.92
N LYS A 361 5.30 -15.97 20.85
CA LYS A 361 4.20 -15.46 21.68
C LYS A 361 4.60 -15.62 23.15
N GLU A 362 4.23 -14.65 23.98
CA GLU A 362 4.56 -14.65 25.41
C GLU A 362 3.98 -15.86 26.16
N ASP A 363 2.80 -16.33 25.73
CA ASP A 363 2.09 -17.47 26.29
C ASP A 363 2.57 -18.85 25.78
N LYS A 364 3.45 -18.87 24.77
CA LYS A 364 3.95 -20.10 24.15
C LYS A 364 5.48 -20.08 24.01
N PRO A 365 6.21 -20.42 25.09
CA PRO A 365 7.67 -20.55 25.01
C PRO A 365 8.05 -21.68 24.05
N LEU A 366 8.92 -21.38 23.09
CA LEU A 366 9.51 -22.35 22.16
C LEU A 366 10.84 -22.87 22.72
N ILE A 367 11.75 -21.97 23.07
CA ILE A 367 13.04 -22.28 23.67
C ILE A 367 12.92 -22.02 25.17
N LYS A 368 13.09 -23.08 25.99
CA LYS A 368 12.89 -22.99 27.44
C LYS A 368 14.18 -22.72 28.20
N ASP A 369 15.28 -23.37 27.78
CA ASP A 369 16.62 -23.21 28.35
C ASP A 369 17.64 -23.75 27.36
N LEU A 370 18.35 -22.85 26.67
CA LEU A 370 19.29 -23.19 25.63
C LEU A 370 20.69 -22.71 26.01
N SER A 371 21.61 -23.65 26.14
CA SER A 371 23.04 -23.36 26.41
C SER A 371 23.91 -24.08 25.40
N ILE A 372 24.75 -23.30 24.68
CA ILE A 372 25.68 -23.76 23.65
C ILE A 372 26.97 -22.96 23.77
N ASP A 373 28.10 -23.62 23.59
CA ASP A 373 29.42 -22.98 23.48
C ASP A 373 30.07 -23.44 22.18
N VAL A 374 30.30 -22.52 21.25
CA VAL A 374 30.91 -22.73 19.94
C VAL A 374 32.20 -21.94 19.87
N LYS A 375 33.30 -22.62 19.57
CA LYS A 375 34.61 -21.99 19.41
C LYS A 375 34.85 -21.49 17.98
N SER A 376 35.66 -20.48 17.88
CA SER A 376 36.11 -19.93 16.61
C SER A 376 36.58 -21.01 15.64
N GLY A 377 36.13 -20.94 14.40
CA GLY A 377 36.49 -21.87 13.34
C GLY A 377 35.75 -23.20 13.35
N GLN A 378 34.88 -23.47 14.34
CA GLN A 378 34.10 -24.71 14.37
C GLN A 378 32.95 -24.71 13.34
N MET A 379 32.72 -25.87 12.75
CA MET A 379 31.56 -26.16 11.94
C MET A 379 30.47 -26.82 12.80
N VAL A 380 29.36 -26.11 12.99
CA VAL A 380 28.20 -26.54 13.79
C VAL A 380 27.07 -27.00 12.87
N ALA A 381 26.70 -28.24 12.91
CA ALA A 381 25.53 -28.76 12.20
C ALA A 381 24.30 -28.75 13.10
N ILE A 382 23.23 -28.09 12.65
CA ILE A 382 21.93 -28.05 13.34
C ILE A 382 21.00 -29.02 12.67
N VAL A 383 20.61 -30.07 13.39
CA VAL A 383 19.73 -31.15 12.90
C VAL A 383 18.45 -31.24 13.72
N GLY A 384 17.38 -31.73 13.12
CA GLY A 384 16.07 -31.89 13.77
C GLY A 384 14.94 -31.89 12.75
N LYS A 385 13.75 -32.34 13.16
CA LYS A 385 12.54 -32.33 12.33
C LYS A 385 12.13 -30.91 11.92
N THR A 386 11.31 -30.81 10.88
CA THR A 386 10.67 -29.54 10.53
C THR A 386 9.88 -29.00 11.73
N GLY A 387 10.04 -27.72 12.04
CA GLY A 387 9.42 -27.11 13.23
C GLY A 387 10.20 -27.26 14.55
N ALA A 388 11.36 -27.97 14.56
CA ALA A 388 12.18 -28.15 15.77
C ALA A 388 12.81 -26.87 16.34
N GLY A 389 12.75 -25.73 15.62
CA GLY A 389 13.31 -24.47 16.07
C GLY A 389 14.65 -24.08 15.44
N LYS A 390 15.14 -24.81 14.43
CA LYS A 390 16.45 -24.54 13.76
C LYS A 390 16.57 -23.11 13.24
N THR A 391 15.60 -22.64 12.47
CA THR A 391 15.57 -21.25 11.94
C THR A 391 15.42 -20.24 13.06
N THR A 392 14.73 -20.58 14.16
CA THR A 392 14.60 -19.68 15.31
C THR A 392 15.94 -19.43 15.98
N LEU A 393 16.78 -20.43 16.15
CA LEU A 393 18.14 -20.29 16.69
C LEU A 393 18.96 -19.30 15.86
N ILE A 394 18.92 -19.40 14.53
CA ILE A 394 19.59 -18.49 13.61
C ILE A 394 19.03 -17.07 13.73
N ASN A 395 17.69 -16.92 13.80
CA ASN A 395 17.05 -15.62 13.95
C ASN A 395 17.44 -14.92 15.26
N LEU A 396 17.63 -15.67 16.34
CA LEU A 396 18.11 -15.14 17.61
C LEU A 396 19.58 -14.73 17.53
N LEU A 397 20.43 -15.54 16.89
CA LEU A 397 21.85 -15.24 16.70
C LEU A 397 22.07 -13.94 15.89
N MET A 398 21.24 -13.74 14.84
CA MET A 398 21.25 -12.51 14.02
C MET A 398 20.55 -11.33 14.69
N ARG A 399 20.02 -11.51 15.91
CA ARG A 399 19.20 -10.52 16.63
C ARG A 399 18.07 -9.97 15.76
N PHE A 400 17.38 -10.85 15.01
CA PHE A 400 16.09 -10.53 14.39
C PHE A 400 14.97 -10.53 15.42
N TYR A 401 15.19 -11.23 16.54
CA TYR A 401 14.38 -11.22 17.74
C TYR A 401 15.29 -11.10 18.96
N ASP A 402 14.88 -10.32 19.94
CA ASP A 402 15.56 -10.25 21.22
C ASP A 402 15.14 -11.43 22.12
N VAL A 403 16.06 -11.99 22.90
CA VAL A 403 15.80 -13.08 23.83
C VAL A 403 14.95 -12.59 25.03
N GLN A 404 14.09 -13.46 25.54
CA GLN A 404 13.24 -13.19 26.72
C GLN A 404 13.95 -13.52 28.04
N GLY A 405 14.99 -14.30 28.01
CA GLY A 405 15.84 -14.63 29.16
C GLY A 405 17.19 -15.14 28.69
N GLY A 406 18.20 -15.11 29.56
CA GLY A 406 19.56 -15.48 29.23
C GLY A 406 20.28 -14.45 28.37
N SER A 407 21.37 -14.87 27.71
CA SER A 407 22.17 -14.01 26.85
C SER A 407 22.77 -14.79 25.66
N ILE A 408 23.00 -14.09 24.55
CA ILE A 408 23.78 -14.59 23.40
C ILE A 408 25.01 -13.69 23.31
N LYS A 409 26.19 -14.30 23.29
CA LYS A 409 27.46 -13.54 23.28
C LYS A 409 28.27 -13.93 22.06
N ILE A 410 28.92 -12.94 21.44
CA ILE A 410 29.95 -13.13 20.41
C ILE A 410 31.26 -12.58 20.94
N ASP A 411 32.30 -13.40 20.93
CA ASP A 411 33.60 -13.07 21.51
C ASP A 411 33.52 -12.52 22.96
N GLY A 412 32.54 -13.06 23.74
CA GLY A 412 32.28 -12.65 25.12
C GLY A 412 31.41 -11.41 25.31
N VAL A 413 31.02 -10.71 24.24
CA VAL A 413 30.16 -9.51 24.29
C VAL A 413 28.70 -9.91 23.99
N ASP A 414 27.76 -9.48 24.83
CA ASP A 414 26.35 -9.69 24.59
C ASP A 414 25.90 -8.97 23.32
N ILE A 415 25.17 -9.66 22.43
CA ILE A 415 24.69 -9.08 21.17
C ILE A 415 23.76 -7.88 21.38
N ARG A 416 23.17 -7.73 22.57
CA ARG A 416 22.30 -6.59 22.94
C ARG A 416 23.11 -5.32 23.21
N ASP A 417 24.39 -5.45 23.58
CA ASP A 417 25.30 -4.34 23.84
C ASP A 417 26.00 -3.83 22.58
N MET A 418 25.74 -4.47 21.42
CA MET A 418 26.27 -4.06 20.11
C MET A 418 25.22 -3.29 19.31
N LYS A 419 25.66 -2.46 18.34
CA LYS A 419 24.78 -1.99 17.27
C LYS A 419 24.43 -3.17 16.36
N ARG A 420 23.15 -3.25 15.92
CA ARG A 420 22.70 -4.30 14.99
C ARG A 420 23.48 -4.31 13.68
N GLU A 421 23.89 -3.14 13.20
CA GLU A 421 24.71 -3.01 12.00
C GLU A 421 26.08 -3.68 12.19
N ASP A 422 26.77 -3.39 13.29
CA ASP A 422 28.07 -3.98 13.62
C ASP A 422 27.93 -5.49 13.83
N LEU A 423 26.93 -5.93 14.58
CA LEU A 423 26.62 -7.35 14.78
C LEU A 423 26.41 -8.07 13.45
N ARG A 424 25.47 -7.58 12.61
CA ARG A 424 25.12 -8.22 11.33
C ARG A 424 26.23 -8.15 10.29
N SER A 425 27.16 -7.21 10.43
CA SER A 425 28.35 -7.16 9.57
C SER A 425 29.26 -8.38 9.74
N MET A 426 29.29 -9.01 10.94
CA MET A 426 30.10 -10.20 11.25
C MET A 426 29.59 -11.47 10.59
N PHE A 427 28.33 -11.47 10.09
CA PHE A 427 27.69 -12.66 9.52
C PHE A 427 27.68 -12.65 7.99
N GLY A 428 27.94 -13.80 7.39
CA GLY A 428 27.59 -14.13 6.01
C GLY A 428 26.47 -15.13 5.98
N MET A 429 25.52 -14.98 5.05
CA MET A 429 24.31 -15.80 5.04
C MET A 429 24.02 -16.32 3.64
N VAL A 430 23.82 -17.64 3.53
CA VAL A 430 23.36 -18.31 2.33
C VAL A 430 22.14 -19.12 2.69
N LEU A 431 20.97 -18.62 2.31
CA LEU A 431 19.67 -19.21 2.59
C LEU A 431 19.24 -20.17 1.49
N GLN A 432 18.26 -21.03 1.82
CA GLN A 432 17.57 -21.90 0.87
C GLN A 432 16.88 -21.07 -0.23
N ASP A 433 16.10 -20.09 0.17
CA ASP A 433 15.45 -19.13 -0.75
C ASP A 433 16.42 -18.00 -1.04
N THR A 434 17.12 -18.14 -2.18
CA THR A 434 18.11 -17.15 -2.61
C THR A 434 17.43 -15.93 -3.22
N TRP A 435 17.69 -14.75 -2.67
CA TRP A 435 17.22 -13.51 -3.21
C TRP A 435 18.32 -12.77 -4.00
N LEU A 436 18.00 -12.47 -5.27
CA LEU A 436 18.80 -11.63 -6.16
C LEU A 436 17.90 -10.47 -6.65
N PHE A 437 18.44 -9.25 -6.64
CA PHE A 437 17.67 -8.09 -7.10
C PHE A 437 17.80 -7.90 -8.62
N ASN A 438 16.85 -7.18 -9.19
CA ASN A 438 16.88 -6.76 -10.59
C ASN A 438 18.08 -5.82 -10.82
N GLY A 439 19.13 -6.33 -11.45
CA GLY A 439 20.40 -5.65 -11.66
C GLY A 439 21.40 -6.57 -12.34
N THR A 440 22.62 -6.10 -12.53
CA THR A 440 23.65 -6.95 -13.15
C THR A 440 24.12 -8.06 -12.22
N ILE A 441 24.68 -9.14 -12.74
CA ILE A 441 25.36 -10.17 -11.95
C ILE A 441 26.49 -9.53 -11.14
N TYR A 442 27.23 -8.59 -11.73
CA TYR A 442 28.25 -7.82 -11.06
C TYR A 442 27.73 -7.11 -9.81
N ASP A 443 26.64 -6.35 -9.92
CA ASP A 443 26.02 -5.62 -8.82
C ASP A 443 25.49 -6.57 -7.75
N ASN A 444 24.92 -7.70 -8.14
CA ASN A 444 24.44 -8.71 -7.22
C ASN A 444 25.56 -9.35 -6.37
N ILE A 445 26.74 -9.60 -6.93
CA ILE A 445 27.89 -10.08 -6.15
C ILE A 445 28.45 -8.94 -5.30
N ARG A 446 28.61 -7.73 -5.86
CA ARG A 446 29.10 -6.52 -5.17
C ARG A 446 28.26 -6.13 -3.97
N TYR A 447 26.99 -6.55 -3.91
CA TYR A 447 26.11 -6.33 -2.77
C TYR A 447 26.68 -6.86 -1.44
N GLY A 448 27.59 -7.84 -1.48
CA GLY A 448 28.34 -8.32 -0.31
C GLY A 448 29.28 -7.27 0.29
N ARG A 449 29.92 -6.43 -0.57
CA ARG A 449 30.83 -5.35 -0.20
C ARG A 449 30.89 -4.31 -1.31
N PHE A 450 30.30 -3.14 -1.09
CA PHE A 450 30.10 -2.10 -2.13
C PHE A 450 31.39 -1.41 -2.61
N ASP A 451 32.44 -1.40 -1.80
CA ASP A 451 33.76 -0.85 -2.11
C ASP A 451 34.72 -1.84 -2.77
N ALA A 452 34.25 -3.09 -3.02
CA ALA A 452 35.08 -4.11 -3.65
C ALA A 452 35.48 -3.74 -5.09
N THR A 453 36.72 -4.06 -5.45
CA THR A 453 37.24 -3.90 -6.80
C THR A 453 36.68 -4.96 -7.74
N LYS A 454 36.81 -4.72 -9.04
CA LYS A 454 36.37 -5.70 -10.06
C LYS A 454 37.12 -7.03 -9.95
N GLU A 455 38.39 -6.95 -9.60
CA GLU A 455 39.27 -8.11 -9.42
C GLU A 455 38.83 -8.96 -8.24
N GLU A 456 38.49 -8.33 -7.11
CA GLU A 456 37.97 -9.02 -5.92
C GLU A 456 36.62 -9.72 -6.20
N ILE A 457 35.73 -9.07 -6.95
CA ILE A 457 34.43 -9.65 -7.36
C ILE A 457 34.65 -10.89 -8.26
N ILE A 458 35.58 -10.80 -9.22
CA ILE A 458 35.93 -11.92 -10.09
C ILE A 458 36.56 -13.06 -9.28
N GLU A 459 37.43 -12.75 -8.31
CA GLU A 459 38.06 -13.76 -7.47
C GLU A 459 37.03 -14.45 -6.56
N ALA A 460 36.12 -13.70 -5.96
CA ALA A 460 34.99 -14.27 -5.20
C ALA A 460 34.14 -15.21 -6.07
N ALA A 461 33.87 -14.85 -7.32
CA ALA A 461 33.13 -15.69 -8.25
C ALA A 461 33.92 -16.96 -8.64
N LYS A 462 35.25 -16.90 -8.73
CA LYS A 462 36.08 -18.10 -8.98
C LYS A 462 36.08 -19.05 -7.79
N VAL A 463 36.24 -18.53 -6.56
CA VAL A 463 36.20 -19.31 -5.33
C VAL A 463 34.83 -19.97 -5.16
N ALA A 464 33.75 -19.27 -5.53
CA ALA A 464 32.39 -19.80 -5.55
C ALA A 464 32.12 -20.77 -6.71
N ASN A 465 33.08 -21.05 -7.58
CA ASN A 465 32.93 -21.88 -8.79
C ASN A 465 31.86 -21.40 -9.80
N VAL A 466 31.47 -20.11 -9.79
CA VAL A 466 30.45 -19.55 -10.69
C VAL A 466 31.04 -18.72 -11.85
N HIS A 467 32.32 -18.37 -11.80
CA HIS A 467 32.99 -17.55 -12.80
C HIS A 467 32.88 -18.09 -14.24
N HIS A 468 33.09 -19.40 -14.41
CA HIS A 468 32.99 -20.03 -15.74
C HIS A 468 31.58 -19.89 -16.30
N PHE A 469 30.55 -20.18 -15.50
CA PHE A 469 29.15 -20.01 -15.87
C PHE A 469 28.87 -18.56 -16.28
N ILE A 470 29.27 -17.57 -15.46
CA ILE A 470 29.06 -16.15 -15.79
C ILE A 470 29.63 -15.80 -17.16
N LYS A 471 30.82 -16.34 -17.51
CA LYS A 471 31.45 -16.08 -18.80
C LYS A 471 30.70 -16.70 -19.99
N THR A 472 29.91 -17.75 -19.80
CA THR A 472 29.10 -18.36 -20.85
C THR A 472 27.82 -17.58 -21.14
N LEU A 473 27.41 -16.68 -20.25
CA LEU A 473 26.19 -15.89 -20.39
C LEU A 473 26.38 -14.71 -21.37
N PRO A 474 25.33 -14.34 -22.12
CA PRO A 474 25.35 -13.13 -22.94
C PRO A 474 25.59 -11.89 -22.06
N GLY A 475 26.69 -11.16 -22.29
CA GLY A 475 27.09 -10.01 -21.47
C GLY A 475 27.90 -10.34 -20.19
N GLY A 476 28.08 -11.61 -19.85
CA GLY A 476 28.87 -12.04 -18.71
C GLY A 476 28.44 -11.38 -17.39
N TYR A 477 29.36 -10.74 -16.69
CA TYR A 477 29.06 -10.02 -15.44
C TYR A 477 28.09 -8.85 -15.60
N ASN A 478 27.92 -8.30 -16.79
CA ASN A 478 26.97 -7.22 -17.08
C ASN A 478 25.57 -7.73 -17.47
N MET A 479 25.37 -9.04 -17.53
CA MET A 479 24.04 -9.61 -17.76
C MET A 479 23.07 -9.14 -16.69
N LEU A 480 21.91 -8.63 -17.11
CA LEU A 480 20.82 -8.24 -16.22
C LEU A 480 20.02 -9.47 -15.76
N LEU A 481 19.84 -9.57 -14.47
CA LEU A 481 18.89 -10.50 -13.86
C LEU A 481 17.51 -9.81 -13.82
N ASN A 482 16.45 -10.54 -14.14
CA ASN A 482 15.08 -10.04 -14.04
C ASN A 482 14.60 -10.02 -12.57
N GLU A 483 13.40 -9.53 -12.30
CA GLU A 483 12.87 -9.33 -10.94
C GLU A 483 12.92 -10.59 -10.05
N GLU A 484 12.71 -11.76 -10.63
CA GLU A 484 12.76 -13.04 -9.91
C GLU A 484 14.05 -13.83 -10.19
N ALA A 485 14.98 -13.22 -10.93
CA ALA A 485 16.15 -13.90 -11.47
C ALA A 485 15.81 -15.24 -12.15
N SER A 486 14.63 -15.34 -12.79
CA SER A 486 14.14 -16.57 -13.43
C SER A 486 14.92 -16.94 -14.70
N ASN A 487 15.78 -16.03 -15.17
CA ASN A 487 16.71 -16.26 -16.29
C ASN A 487 18.01 -16.98 -15.88
N VAL A 488 18.12 -17.43 -14.63
CA VAL A 488 19.19 -18.31 -14.14
C VAL A 488 18.57 -19.42 -13.27
N SER A 489 19.21 -20.60 -13.24
CA SER A 489 18.71 -21.74 -12.46
C SER A 489 18.86 -21.52 -10.94
N GLN A 490 18.11 -22.27 -10.14
CA GLN A 490 18.15 -22.16 -8.68
C GLN A 490 19.56 -22.42 -8.10
N GLY A 491 20.28 -23.40 -8.64
CA GLY A 491 21.65 -23.69 -8.18
C GLY A 491 22.64 -22.58 -8.58
N GLU A 492 22.47 -21.95 -9.73
CA GLU A 492 23.28 -20.82 -10.14
C GLU A 492 23.02 -19.59 -9.26
N LYS A 493 21.74 -19.35 -8.87
CA LYS A 493 21.40 -18.31 -7.88
C LYS A 493 22.12 -18.56 -6.56
N GLN A 494 22.17 -19.81 -6.08
CA GLN A 494 22.90 -20.16 -4.86
C GLN A 494 24.41 -19.89 -4.99
N LEU A 495 25.05 -20.26 -6.12
CA LEU A 495 26.45 -19.97 -6.35
C LEU A 495 26.75 -18.46 -6.38
N LEU A 496 25.87 -17.65 -6.97
CA LEU A 496 25.98 -16.19 -6.95
C LEU A 496 25.86 -15.63 -5.51
N THR A 497 24.95 -16.20 -4.71
CA THR A 497 24.81 -15.81 -3.29
C THR A 497 26.01 -16.25 -2.45
N ILE A 498 26.59 -17.41 -2.74
CA ILE A 498 27.88 -17.84 -2.12
C ILE A 498 29.00 -16.87 -2.51
N ALA A 499 29.10 -16.44 -3.79
CA ALA A 499 30.08 -15.46 -4.21
C ALA A 499 29.92 -14.13 -3.45
N ARG A 500 28.66 -13.69 -3.22
CA ARG A 500 28.34 -12.53 -2.39
C ARG A 500 28.84 -12.68 -0.95
N ALA A 501 28.64 -13.86 -0.36
CA ALA A 501 29.07 -14.14 1.00
C ALA A 501 30.61 -14.26 1.10
N ILE A 502 31.29 -14.83 0.10
CA ILE A 502 32.76 -14.88 0.02
C ILE A 502 33.33 -13.46 -0.07
N LEU A 503 32.76 -12.59 -0.91
CA LEU A 503 33.20 -11.20 -1.07
C LEU A 503 33.06 -10.39 0.22
N LYS A 504 32.05 -10.68 1.04
CA LYS A 504 31.84 -10.05 2.34
C LYS A 504 32.92 -10.39 3.37
N ASP A 505 33.50 -11.60 3.28
CA ASP A 505 34.54 -12.15 4.19
C ASP A 505 34.17 -12.09 5.68
N PRO A 506 33.03 -12.71 6.08
CA PRO A 506 32.52 -12.63 7.44
C PRO A 506 33.26 -13.58 8.39
N ALA A 507 33.28 -13.27 9.71
CA ALA A 507 33.80 -14.17 10.74
C ALA A 507 32.90 -15.36 11.03
N ILE A 508 31.58 -15.19 10.87
CA ILE A 508 30.57 -16.22 11.15
C ILE A 508 29.73 -16.45 9.89
N LEU A 509 29.48 -17.70 9.55
CA LEU A 509 28.64 -18.11 8.42
C LEU A 509 27.37 -18.79 8.90
N ILE A 510 26.29 -18.48 8.21
CA ILE A 510 25.00 -19.15 8.35
C ILE A 510 24.63 -19.75 6.99
N LEU A 511 24.47 -21.07 6.95
CA LEU A 511 24.23 -21.79 5.72
C LEU A 511 22.98 -22.66 5.88
N ASP A 512 22.05 -22.55 4.93
CA ASP A 512 20.89 -23.45 4.83
C ASP A 512 21.05 -24.35 3.61
N GLU A 513 21.19 -25.65 3.84
CA GLU A 513 21.66 -26.62 2.85
C GLU A 513 20.53 -27.27 2.01
N ALA A 514 19.30 -26.76 2.07
CA ALA A 514 18.19 -27.34 1.33
C ALA A 514 18.33 -27.16 -0.20
N THR A 515 18.87 -28.18 -0.88
CA THR A 515 19.06 -28.22 -2.34
C THR A 515 18.28 -29.36 -2.98
N SER A 516 16.95 -29.33 -2.89
CA SER A 516 16.11 -30.45 -3.37
C SER A 516 15.90 -30.49 -4.90
N SER A 517 16.46 -29.57 -5.69
CA SER A 517 16.08 -29.40 -7.10
C SER A 517 17.26 -29.03 -8.03
N VAL A 518 18.48 -29.48 -7.70
CA VAL A 518 19.69 -29.13 -8.45
C VAL A 518 20.27 -30.39 -9.10
N ASP A 519 20.76 -30.27 -10.36
CA ASP A 519 21.43 -31.37 -11.02
C ASP A 519 22.74 -31.76 -10.31
N THR A 520 23.17 -33.04 -10.48
CA THR A 520 24.32 -33.63 -9.77
C THR A 520 25.62 -32.85 -9.99
N ARG A 521 25.85 -32.31 -11.19
CA ARG A 521 27.07 -31.55 -11.50
C ARG A 521 27.12 -30.24 -10.74
N LEU A 522 26.02 -29.51 -10.75
CA LEU A 522 25.89 -28.21 -10.06
C LEU A 522 25.90 -28.41 -8.55
N GLU A 523 25.36 -29.55 -8.08
CA GLU A 523 25.42 -29.94 -6.67
C GLU A 523 26.87 -30.11 -6.18
N LEU A 524 27.74 -30.78 -6.96
CA LEU A 524 29.16 -30.91 -6.62
C LEU A 524 29.88 -29.57 -6.58
N LEU A 525 29.53 -28.64 -7.49
CA LEU A 525 30.08 -27.28 -7.48
C LEU A 525 29.62 -26.49 -6.25
N LEU A 526 28.36 -26.60 -5.86
CA LEU A 526 27.80 -26.00 -4.64
C LEU A 526 28.51 -26.54 -3.38
N GLN A 527 28.66 -27.87 -3.26
CA GLN A 527 29.37 -28.47 -2.13
C GLN A 527 30.83 -27.99 -2.05
N LYS A 528 31.51 -27.89 -3.18
CA LYS A 528 32.88 -27.37 -3.24
C LYS A 528 32.93 -25.88 -2.82
N ALA A 529 32.00 -25.07 -3.30
CA ALA A 529 31.90 -23.66 -2.93
C ALA A 529 31.61 -23.48 -1.44
N MET A 530 30.68 -24.31 -0.89
CA MET A 530 30.36 -24.30 0.54
C MET A 530 31.58 -24.68 1.40
N ARG A 531 32.31 -25.75 1.06
CA ARG A 531 33.54 -26.10 1.77
C ARG A 531 34.59 -24.99 1.72
N ASN A 532 34.75 -24.33 0.59
CA ASN A 532 35.70 -23.23 0.43
C ASN A 532 35.38 -22.05 1.36
N ILE A 533 34.08 -21.69 1.46
CA ILE A 533 33.67 -20.54 2.28
C ILE A 533 33.73 -20.85 3.79
N MET A 534 33.48 -22.11 4.20
CA MET A 534 33.50 -22.52 5.61
C MET A 534 34.91 -22.63 6.20
N LYS A 535 35.93 -22.74 5.37
CA LYS A 535 37.30 -22.91 5.83
C LYS A 535 37.75 -21.74 6.71
N ASP A 536 38.29 -22.06 7.89
CA ASP A 536 38.82 -21.12 8.89
C ASP A 536 37.78 -20.12 9.43
N ARG A 537 36.44 -20.48 9.37
CA ARG A 537 35.35 -19.63 9.86
C ARG A 537 34.37 -20.42 10.72
N THR A 538 33.83 -19.77 11.74
CA THR A 538 32.73 -20.36 12.51
C THR A 538 31.49 -20.48 11.63
N SER A 539 30.94 -21.68 11.48
CA SER A 539 29.87 -21.95 10.52
C SER A 539 28.71 -22.65 11.18
N PHE A 540 27.51 -22.07 11.12
CA PHE A 540 26.25 -22.70 11.52
C PHE A 540 25.54 -23.20 10.27
N VAL A 541 25.36 -24.51 10.17
CA VAL A 541 24.77 -25.15 8.99
C VAL A 541 23.47 -25.86 9.39
N ILE A 542 22.34 -25.43 8.81
CA ILE A 542 21.10 -26.23 8.87
C ILE A 542 21.29 -27.38 7.91
N ALA A 543 21.70 -28.54 8.46
CA ALA A 543 22.16 -29.63 7.66
C ALA A 543 21.00 -30.55 7.22
N HIS A 544 20.87 -30.72 5.91
CA HIS A 544 19.96 -31.67 5.25
C HIS A 544 20.73 -32.79 4.53
N ARG A 545 22.07 -32.79 4.58
CA ARG A 545 22.93 -33.74 3.93
C ARG A 545 23.80 -34.51 4.92
N LEU A 546 23.91 -35.78 4.66
CA LEU A 546 24.68 -36.71 5.49
C LEU A 546 26.17 -36.31 5.57
N SER A 547 26.78 -35.94 4.43
CA SER A 547 28.19 -35.57 4.37
C SER A 547 28.53 -34.38 5.24
N THR A 548 27.63 -33.37 5.30
CA THR A 548 27.80 -32.19 6.12
C THR A 548 27.66 -32.49 7.60
N ILE A 549 26.68 -33.35 7.97
CA ILE A 549 26.47 -33.78 9.36
C ILE A 549 27.69 -34.55 9.88
N ARG A 550 28.22 -35.50 9.09
CA ARG A 550 29.37 -36.32 9.50
C ARG A 550 30.67 -35.54 9.64
N SER A 551 30.84 -34.45 8.88
CA SER A 551 32.05 -33.61 8.91
C SER A 551 31.98 -32.48 9.91
N ALA A 552 30.86 -32.32 10.64
CA ALA A 552 30.69 -31.24 11.63
C ALA A 552 31.52 -31.52 12.89
N ASP A 553 32.16 -30.44 13.41
CA ASP A 553 32.88 -30.48 14.68
C ASP A 553 31.93 -30.58 15.88
N LEU A 554 30.71 -30.01 15.73
CA LEU A 554 29.65 -30.09 16.72
C LEU A 554 28.29 -30.26 16.03
N ILE A 555 27.53 -31.22 16.46
CA ILE A 555 26.16 -31.45 16.03
C ILE A 555 25.22 -31.04 17.17
N LEU A 556 24.25 -30.15 16.86
CA LEU A 556 23.20 -29.75 17.76
C LEU A 556 21.89 -30.41 17.32
N VAL A 557 21.37 -31.29 18.12
CA VAL A 557 20.14 -32.03 17.84
C VAL A 557 18.99 -31.33 18.52
N MET A 558 18.13 -30.75 17.69
CA MET A 558 16.99 -29.94 18.16
C MET A 558 15.68 -30.74 18.09
N ASN A 559 14.90 -30.64 19.17
CA ASN A 559 13.51 -31.09 19.21
C ASN A 559 12.68 -30.15 20.08
N ASP A 560 11.51 -29.75 19.59
CA ASP A 560 10.56 -28.85 20.28
C ASP A 560 11.24 -27.60 20.90
N GLY A 561 12.13 -26.99 20.12
CA GLY A 561 12.82 -25.74 20.50
C GLY A 561 14.01 -25.89 21.44
N ASN A 562 14.32 -27.10 21.91
CA ASN A 562 15.46 -27.33 22.80
C ASN A 562 16.52 -28.20 22.13
N ILE A 563 17.77 -28.08 22.57
CA ILE A 563 18.81 -29.04 22.25
C ILE A 563 18.64 -30.22 23.19
N ILE A 564 18.44 -31.39 22.62
CA ILE A 564 18.27 -32.65 23.37
C ILE A 564 19.55 -33.46 23.40
N GLU A 565 20.40 -33.32 22.39
CA GLU A 565 21.69 -33.98 22.28
C GLU A 565 22.70 -33.03 21.61
N GLN A 566 23.97 -33.09 22.00
CA GLN A 566 25.06 -32.39 21.36
C GLN A 566 26.36 -33.19 21.43
N GLY A 567 27.17 -33.12 20.38
CA GLY A 567 28.44 -33.85 20.29
C GLY A 567 28.86 -34.08 18.84
N THR A 568 29.89 -34.88 18.63
CA THR A 568 30.33 -35.30 17.30
C THR A 568 29.43 -36.44 16.78
N HIS A 569 29.52 -36.72 15.47
CA HIS A 569 28.77 -37.81 14.85
C HIS A 569 29.02 -39.15 15.55
N GLU A 570 30.29 -39.48 15.86
CA GLU A 570 30.66 -40.74 16.49
C GLU A 570 30.14 -40.84 17.93
N GLU A 571 30.17 -39.76 18.69
CA GLU A 571 29.67 -39.71 20.06
C GLU A 571 28.15 -39.95 20.09
N LEU A 572 27.42 -39.21 19.25
CA LEU A 572 25.95 -39.28 19.20
C LEU A 572 25.44 -40.61 18.68
N MET A 573 26.13 -41.24 17.72
CA MET A 573 25.83 -42.63 17.27
C MET A 573 26.04 -43.68 18.36
N LYS A 574 27.09 -43.50 19.20
CA LYS A 574 27.36 -44.40 20.33
C LYS A 574 26.35 -44.26 21.48
N GLN A 575 25.76 -43.08 21.63
CA GLN A 575 24.71 -42.82 22.65
C GLN A 575 23.43 -43.57 22.38
N GLY A 576 23.15 -43.96 21.12
CA GLY A 576 21.93 -44.69 20.75
C GLY A 576 20.64 -43.90 20.96
N GLY A 577 20.71 -42.54 20.84
CA GLY A 577 19.65 -41.64 21.21
C GLY A 577 18.77 -41.19 20.03
N TYR A 578 18.22 -39.98 20.17
CA TYR A 578 17.34 -39.39 19.16
C TYR A 578 18.08 -39.11 17.86
N TYR A 579 19.37 -38.74 17.92
CA TYR A 579 20.20 -38.51 16.75
C TYR A 579 20.34 -39.78 15.91
N GLU A 580 20.64 -40.93 16.52
CA GLU A 580 20.75 -42.19 15.81
C GLU A 580 19.42 -42.58 15.14
N SER A 581 18.30 -42.43 15.86
CA SER A 581 16.95 -42.65 15.29
C SER A 581 16.67 -41.76 14.08
N LEU A 582 17.02 -40.45 14.17
CA LEU A 582 16.86 -39.49 13.09
C LEU A 582 17.76 -39.86 11.90
N TYR A 583 19.02 -40.21 12.18
CA TYR A 583 19.99 -40.61 11.18
C TYR A 583 19.52 -41.86 10.42
N ASN A 584 19.10 -42.88 11.11
CA ASN A 584 18.63 -44.13 10.50
C ASN A 584 17.33 -43.95 9.70
N SER A 585 16.43 -43.07 10.15
CA SER A 585 15.17 -42.83 9.45
C SER A 585 15.31 -41.97 8.18
N GLN A 586 16.26 -41.04 8.15
CA GLN A 586 16.40 -40.06 7.05
C GLN A 586 17.51 -40.40 6.06
N PHE A 587 18.54 -41.12 6.50
CA PHE A 587 19.80 -41.26 5.75
C PHE A 587 20.24 -42.71 5.50
N ALA A 588 19.95 -43.66 6.37
CA ALA A 588 20.40 -45.04 6.20
C ALA A 588 19.82 -45.74 4.94
N SER A 589 18.64 -45.34 4.47
CA SER A 589 18.06 -45.83 3.22
C SER A 589 18.76 -45.29 1.95
N LYS A 590 19.59 -44.24 2.06
CA LYS A 590 20.34 -43.67 0.92
C LYS A 590 21.77 -44.21 0.80
N GLU A 591 22.30 -44.89 1.83
CA GLU A 591 23.60 -45.61 1.75
C GLU A 591 23.46 -47.03 1.18
N ALA A 592 22.24 -47.55 1.07
CA ALA A 592 21.98 -48.90 0.55
C ALA A 592 21.71 -48.99 -0.96
N ASN A 593 21.71 -47.84 -1.66
CA ASN A 593 21.61 -47.71 -3.11
C ASN A 593 22.81 -46.94 -3.65
#